data_3a34545f4c20e0e5fbbd9752bd74c4c6
#
_entry.id   3a34545f4c20e0e5fbbd9752bd74c4c6
#
_cell.length_a   1.000
_cell.length_b   1.000
_cell.length_c   1.000
_cell.angle_alpha   90.00
_cell.angle_beta   90.00
_cell.angle_gamma   90.00
#
_symmetry.space_group_name_H-M   'P 1'
#
loop_
_entity.id
_entity.type
_entity.pdbx_description
1 polymer ?
#
loop_
_entity_poly.entity_id
_entity_poly.type
_entity_poly.pdbx_seq_one_letter_code
_entity_poly.pdbx_strand_id
1 'polypeptide(L)'
;YQNISRGDIHGVETEWGYHVSGRLTFKAGHVYLDAKGAVTGKAEARLDNRARNTFSACFLYDDHEKYGWGGSVKSYFLGDYQFDGKDYSYHTLDISARKKWGEKFSATLALYNIFGRKADDLYLGGREWVIGAEMKF
;
A
#
# COMPACT_ATOMS: atom_id res chain seq x y z
N TYR A 1 -25.99 9.43 4.57
CA TYR A 1 -25.33 9.36 5.88
C TYR A 1 -26.18 8.49 6.79
N GLN A 2 -25.59 7.45 7.38
CA GLN A 2 -26.28 6.65 8.40
C GLN A 2 -25.65 6.97 9.76
N ASN A 3 -26.48 7.27 10.74
CA ASN A 3 -26.02 7.43 12.12
C ASN A 3 -25.76 6.05 12.73
N ILE A 4 -24.50 5.73 12.94
CA ILE A 4 -24.10 4.52 13.67
C ILE A 4 -24.30 4.80 15.15
N SER A 5 -25.17 4.02 15.81
CA SER A 5 -25.46 4.16 17.23
C SER A 5 -24.44 3.44 18.11
N ARG A 6 -23.79 2.42 17.57
CA ARG A 6 -22.73 1.63 18.21
C ARG A 6 -21.79 1.10 17.16
N GLY A 7 -20.48 1.23 17.39
CA GLY A 7 -19.43 0.61 16.59
C GLY A 7 -18.48 -0.17 17.46
N ASP A 8 -18.07 -1.34 17.01
CA ASP A 8 -17.11 -2.21 17.67
C ASP A 8 -16.04 -2.59 16.66
N ILE A 9 -14.77 -2.33 16.99
CA ILE A 9 -13.65 -2.55 16.11
C ILE A 9 -12.56 -3.29 16.85
N HIS A 10 -12.23 -4.48 16.38
CA HIS A 10 -11.14 -5.30 16.88
C HIS A 10 -10.17 -5.62 15.77
N GLY A 11 -8.89 -5.68 16.08
CA GLY A 11 -7.90 -5.98 15.06
C GLY A 11 -6.57 -6.42 15.63
N VAL A 12 -5.76 -6.99 14.76
CA VAL A 12 -4.38 -7.36 15.03
C VAL A 12 -3.54 -6.83 13.88
N GLU A 13 -2.46 -6.15 14.22
CA GLU A 13 -1.44 -5.69 13.28
C GLU A 13 -0.11 -6.37 13.60
N THR A 14 0.55 -6.84 12.56
CA THR A 14 1.87 -7.45 12.66
C THR A 14 2.79 -6.87 11.60
N GLU A 15 4.02 -6.55 12.00
CA GLU A 15 5.06 -6.05 11.10
C GLU A 15 6.33 -6.88 11.25
N TRP A 16 6.99 -7.13 10.12
CA TRP A 16 8.29 -7.79 10.05
C TRP A 16 9.26 -6.96 9.23
N GLY A 17 10.48 -6.86 9.71
CA GLY A 17 11.59 -6.24 8.99
C GLY A 17 12.82 -7.14 9.07
N TYR A 18 13.48 -7.33 7.92
CA TYR A 18 14.67 -8.14 7.84
C TYR A 18 15.69 -7.50 6.88
N HIS A 19 16.92 -7.29 7.38
CA HIS A 19 18.03 -6.87 6.55
C HIS A 19 18.67 -8.10 5.90
N VAL A 20 18.36 -8.30 4.62
CA VAL A 20 18.91 -9.41 3.82
C VAL A 20 20.41 -9.22 3.59
N SER A 21 20.83 -7.95 3.43
CA SER A 21 22.23 -7.54 3.32
C SER A 21 22.36 -6.08 3.74
N GLY A 22 23.58 -5.53 3.76
CA GLY A 22 23.78 -4.10 4.03
C GLY A 22 23.10 -3.15 3.03
N ARG A 23 22.56 -3.66 1.92
CA ARG A 23 21.92 -2.87 0.87
C ARG A 23 20.48 -3.28 0.58
N LEU A 24 20.05 -4.43 1.06
CA LEU A 24 18.73 -4.98 0.76
C LEU A 24 17.97 -5.23 2.05
N THR A 25 16.82 -4.58 2.18
CA THR A 25 15.89 -4.74 3.30
C THR A 25 14.56 -5.27 2.80
N PHE A 26 14.03 -6.27 3.47
CA PHE A 26 12.67 -6.76 3.31
C PHE A 26 11.81 -6.27 4.46
N LYS A 27 10.59 -5.82 4.15
CA LYS A 27 9.55 -5.51 5.13
C LYS A 27 8.26 -6.16 4.71
N ALA A 28 7.50 -6.64 5.67
CA ALA A 28 6.15 -7.16 5.45
C ALA A 28 5.23 -6.75 6.59
N GLY A 29 3.96 -6.61 6.30
CA GLY A 29 2.95 -6.27 7.28
C GLY A 29 1.63 -6.99 6.97
N HIS A 30 0.88 -7.30 8.02
CA HIS A 30 -0.47 -7.81 7.93
C HIS A 30 -1.33 -7.11 8.97
N VAL A 31 -2.49 -6.63 8.54
CA VAL A 31 -3.54 -6.09 9.39
C VAL A 31 -4.79 -6.94 9.21
N TYR A 32 -5.30 -7.46 10.29
CA TYR A 32 -6.64 -8.05 10.37
C TYR A 32 -7.54 -7.10 11.16
N LEU A 33 -8.72 -6.80 10.61
CA LEU A 33 -9.68 -5.89 11.23
C LEU A 33 -11.10 -6.47 11.16
N ASP A 34 -11.74 -6.69 12.31
CA ASP A 34 -13.17 -6.94 12.38
C ASP A 34 -13.87 -5.68 12.89
N ALA A 35 -14.59 -5.02 12.00
CA ALA A 35 -15.27 -3.77 12.27
C ALA A 35 -16.77 -3.93 12.02
N LYS A 36 -17.56 -3.78 13.07
CA LYS A 36 -19.01 -3.93 13.04
C LYS A 36 -19.69 -2.69 13.61
N GLY A 37 -20.88 -2.40 13.13
CA GLY A 37 -21.68 -1.32 13.65
C GLY A 37 -23.16 -1.62 13.56
N ALA A 38 -23.91 -1.03 14.47
CA ALA A 38 -25.37 -1.09 14.48
C ALA A 38 -25.95 0.31 14.24
N VAL A 39 -26.92 0.38 13.37
CA VAL A 39 -27.81 1.54 13.24
C VAL A 39 -29.01 1.30 14.15
N THR A 40 -29.52 2.34 14.80
CA THR A 40 -30.68 2.23 15.70
C THR A 40 -31.81 1.44 15.05
N GLY A 41 -32.23 0.34 15.70
CA GLY A 41 -33.29 -0.55 15.22
C GLY A 41 -32.91 -1.56 14.14
N LYS A 42 -31.61 -1.69 13.82
CA LYS A 42 -31.09 -2.71 12.88
C LYS A 42 -30.06 -3.62 13.54
N ALA A 43 -29.92 -4.83 13.00
CA ALA A 43 -28.88 -5.76 13.44
C ALA A 43 -27.48 -5.21 13.14
N GLU A 44 -26.49 -5.65 13.90
CA GLU A 44 -25.08 -5.36 13.62
C GLU A 44 -24.67 -5.87 12.23
N ALA A 45 -23.96 -5.02 11.49
CA ALA A 45 -23.40 -5.33 10.19
C ALA A 45 -21.93 -4.86 10.13
N ARG A 46 -21.18 -5.36 9.14
CA ARG A 46 -19.83 -4.85 8.88
C ARG A 46 -19.90 -3.36 8.53
N LEU A 47 -18.92 -2.63 9.01
CA LEU A 47 -18.76 -1.21 8.66
C LEU A 47 -18.16 -1.08 7.28
N ASP A 48 -18.78 -0.22 6.47
CA ASP A 48 -18.23 0.20 5.19
C ASP A 48 -16.88 0.91 5.33
N ASN A 49 -16.14 0.95 4.24
CA ASN A 49 -14.82 1.57 4.14
C ASN A 49 -13.76 0.90 5.05
N ARG A 50 -13.89 -0.40 5.27
CA ARG A 50 -12.93 -1.20 6.05
C ARG A 50 -12.59 -2.49 5.32
N ALA A 51 -11.29 -2.72 5.16
CA ALA A 51 -10.78 -4.02 4.73
C ALA A 51 -10.66 -4.94 5.94
N ARG A 52 -11.03 -6.20 5.78
CA ARG A 52 -10.81 -7.20 6.82
C ARG A 52 -9.35 -7.64 6.87
N ASN A 53 -8.72 -7.78 5.72
CA ASN A 53 -7.33 -8.19 5.61
C ASN A 53 -6.57 -7.22 4.72
N THR A 54 -5.43 -6.77 5.21
CA THR A 54 -4.48 -5.99 4.42
C THR A 54 -3.10 -6.61 4.56
N PHE A 55 -2.48 -6.96 3.44
CA PHE A 55 -1.11 -7.45 3.40
C PHE A 55 -0.25 -6.46 2.62
N SER A 56 0.94 -6.19 3.14
CA SER A 56 1.96 -5.42 2.47
C SER A 56 3.30 -6.15 2.49
N ALA A 57 4.05 -6.06 1.41
CA ALA A 57 5.43 -6.52 1.35
C ALA A 57 6.25 -5.52 0.54
N CYS A 58 7.49 -5.29 0.97
CA CYS A 58 8.37 -4.34 0.33
C CYS A 58 9.82 -4.84 0.36
N PHE A 59 10.45 -4.87 -0.80
CA PHE A 59 11.90 -4.95 -0.93
C PHE A 59 12.44 -3.56 -1.22
N LEU A 60 13.42 -3.14 -0.41
CA LEU A 60 14.13 -1.87 -0.54
C LEU A 60 15.58 -2.18 -0.85
N TYR A 61 16.07 -1.66 -1.96
CA TYR A 61 17.48 -1.68 -2.31
C TYR A 61 18.05 -0.28 -2.19
N ASP A 62 19.17 -0.16 -1.49
CA ASP A 62 19.89 1.10 -1.30
C ASP A 62 21.40 0.88 -1.39
N ASP A 63 22.00 1.40 -2.44
CA ASP A 63 23.43 1.42 -2.69
C ASP A 63 23.89 2.81 -3.17
N HIS A 64 23.32 3.84 -2.53
CA HIS A 64 23.57 5.22 -2.90
C HIS A 64 25.04 5.63 -2.73
N GLU A 65 25.72 5.07 -1.74
CA GLU A 65 27.11 5.42 -1.41
C GLU A 65 28.10 4.90 -2.46
N LYS A 66 27.90 3.68 -2.94
CA LYS A 66 28.89 3.02 -3.81
C LYS A 66 28.56 3.19 -5.30
N TYR A 67 27.37 2.85 -5.69
CA TYR A 67 26.97 2.84 -7.10
C TYR A 67 25.87 3.84 -7.45
N GLY A 68 25.35 4.56 -6.45
CA GLY A 68 24.30 5.54 -6.63
C GLY A 68 22.93 4.96 -6.99
N TRP A 69 22.70 3.66 -6.82
CA TRP A 69 21.43 3.04 -7.11
C TRP A 69 20.56 2.90 -5.86
N GLY A 70 19.28 3.08 -6.02
CA GLY A 70 18.26 2.75 -5.04
C GLY A 70 16.97 2.36 -5.74
N GLY A 71 16.09 1.70 -5.03
CA GLY A 71 14.81 1.30 -5.59
C GLY A 71 13.96 0.51 -4.64
N SER A 72 12.75 0.23 -5.06
CA SER A 72 11.83 -0.58 -4.28
C SER A 72 10.89 -1.40 -5.16
N VAL A 73 10.48 -2.54 -4.62
CA VAL A 73 9.34 -3.32 -5.13
C VAL A 73 8.36 -3.43 -3.96
N LYS A 74 7.15 -2.92 -4.14
CA LYS A 74 6.09 -2.91 -3.12
C LYS A 74 4.89 -3.67 -3.62
N SER A 75 4.42 -4.60 -2.84
CA SER A 75 3.20 -5.38 -3.07
C SER A 75 2.18 -5.01 -2.00
N TYR A 76 0.97 -4.77 -2.39
CA TYR A 76 -0.13 -4.44 -1.49
C TYR A 76 -1.36 -5.24 -1.89
N PHE A 77 -1.93 -5.96 -0.93
CA PHE A 77 -3.17 -6.70 -1.08
C PHE A 77 -4.19 -6.20 -0.09
N LEU A 78 -5.37 -5.90 -0.59
CA LEU A 78 -6.54 -5.54 0.19
C LEU A 78 -7.60 -6.61 -0.02
N GLY A 79 -8.01 -7.23 1.08
CA GLY A 79 -9.01 -8.31 1.06
C GLY A 79 -10.24 -7.95 1.85
N ASP A 80 -11.40 -8.35 1.33
CA ASP A 80 -12.71 -8.17 1.96
C ASP A 80 -12.96 -6.69 2.37
N TYR A 81 -12.66 -5.76 1.47
CA TYR A 81 -12.98 -4.35 1.66
C TYR A 81 -14.46 -4.13 1.33
N GLN A 82 -15.23 -3.70 2.31
CA GLN A 82 -16.64 -3.41 2.13
C GLN A 82 -16.85 -1.95 1.74
N PHE A 83 -17.57 -1.74 0.63
CA PHE A 83 -17.98 -0.41 0.18
C PHE A 83 -19.37 -0.50 -0.45
N ASP A 84 -20.32 0.30 0.06
CA ASP A 84 -21.71 0.35 -0.39
C ASP A 84 -22.36 -1.05 -0.48
N GLY A 85 -22.12 -1.88 0.56
CA GLY A 85 -22.65 -3.24 0.66
C GLY A 85 -22.03 -4.26 -0.30
N LYS A 86 -20.96 -3.91 -1.01
CA LYS A 86 -20.19 -4.81 -1.87
C LYS A 86 -18.82 -5.08 -1.26
N ASP A 87 -18.32 -6.31 -1.45
CA ASP A 87 -16.97 -6.70 -1.06
C ASP A 87 -16.02 -6.62 -2.25
N TYR A 88 -14.88 -5.98 -2.02
CA TYR A 88 -13.80 -5.83 -3.00
C TYR A 88 -12.53 -6.48 -2.47
N SER A 89 -11.77 -7.07 -3.38
CA SER A 89 -10.41 -7.50 -3.10
C SER A 89 -9.52 -7.16 -4.29
N TYR A 90 -8.36 -6.59 -4.04
CA TYR A 90 -7.41 -6.29 -5.10
C TYR A 90 -5.97 -6.39 -4.63
N HIS A 91 -5.10 -6.52 -5.61
CA HIS A 91 -3.65 -6.55 -5.42
C HIS A 91 -3.00 -5.55 -6.36
N THR A 92 -2.10 -4.75 -5.83
CA THR A 92 -1.25 -3.84 -6.59
C THR A 92 0.22 -4.18 -6.38
N LEU A 93 1.01 -3.91 -7.40
CA LEU A 93 2.47 -4.01 -7.36
C LEU A 93 3.05 -2.73 -7.94
N ASP A 94 3.96 -2.13 -7.17
CA ASP A 94 4.66 -0.91 -7.52
C ASP A 94 6.16 -1.18 -7.58
N ILE A 95 6.83 -0.61 -8.57
CA ILE A 95 8.28 -0.69 -8.72
C ILE A 95 8.83 0.72 -8.89
N SER A 96 9.93 1.00 -8.21
CA SER A 96 10.67 2.23 -8.41
C SER A 96 12.17 1.98 -8.50
N ALA A 97 12.84 2.78 -9.30
CA ALA A 97 14.28 2.82 -9.39
C ALA A 97 14.75 4.28 -9.35
N ARG A 98 15.82 4.53 -8.64
CA ARG A 98 16.51 5.82 -8.57
C ARG A 98 17.97 5.62 -8.86
N LYS A 99 18.52 6.49 -9.70
CA LYS A 99 19.96 6.58 -9.96
C LYS A 99 20.46 7.97 -9.56
N LYS A 100 21.55 7.98 -8.82
CA LYS A 100 22.28 9.18 -8.42
C LYS A 100 23.60 9.23 -9.17
N TRP A 101 23.96 10.38 -9.73
CA TRP A 101 25.27 10.64 -10.34
C TRP A 101 25.95 11.75 -9.56
N GLY A 102 26.91 11.35 -8.74
CA GLY A 102 27.53 12.25 -7.77
C GLY A 102 26.51 12.78 -6.75
N GLU A 103 26.80 13.97 -6.23
CA GLU A 103 25.93 14.61 -5.22
C GLU A 103 24.87 15.54 -5.83
N LYS A 104 25.04 15.89 -7.09
CA LYS A 104 24.27 16.97 -7.72
C LYS A 104 23.11 16.50 -8.58
N PHE A 105 23.15 15.31 -9.15
CA PHE A 105 22.11 14.87 -10.07
C PHE A 105 21.51 13.53 -9.67
N SER A 106 20.19 13.43 -9.74
CA SER A 106 19.50 12.14 -9.63
C SER A 106 18.30 12.06 -10.56
N ALA A 107 17.99 10.84 -11.02
CA ALA A 107 16.78 10.53 -11.76
C ALA A 107 16.02 9.40 -11.07
N THR A 108 14.71 9.44 -11.19
CA THR A 108 13.79 8.46 -10.63
C THR A 108 12.81 8.03 -11.71
N LEU A 109 12.58 6.73 -11.77
CA LEU A 109 11.51 6.12 -12.55
C LEU A 109 10.67 5.27 -11.62
N ALA A 110 9.35 5.44 -11.65
CA ALA A 110 8.43 4.60 -10.92
C ALA A 110 7.25 4.17 -11.79
N LEU A 111 6.77 2.98 -11.52
CA LEU A 111 5.60 2.39 -12.13
C LEU A 111 4.70 1.87 -11.00
N TYR A 112 3.57 2.52 -10.84
CA TYR A 112 2.56 2.15 -9.85
C TYR A 112 1.48 1.30 -10.48
N ASN A 113 0.92 0.40 -9.66
CA ASN A 113 -0.16 -0.48 -10.06
C ASN A 113 0.13 -1.21 -11.40
N ILE A 114 1.25 -1.95 -11.46
CA ILE A 114 1.74 -2.62 -12.69
C ILE A 114 0.66 -3.50 -13.33
N PHE A 115 -0.19 -4.12 -12.51
CA PHE A 115 -1.28 -4.97 -13.00
C PHE A 115 -2.42 -4.18 -13.65
N GLY A 116 -2.40 -2.84 -13.55
CA GLY A 116 -3.41 -1.98 -14.13
C GLY A 116 -4.81 -2.20 -13.54
N ARG A 117 -4.90 -2.66 -12.28
CA ARG A 117 -6.18 -2.85 -11.60
C ARG A 117 -6.93 -1.54 -11.51
N LYS A 118 -8.20 -1.57 -11.84
CA LYS A 118 -9.10 -0.43 -11.75
C LYS A 118 -10.29 -0.79 -10.89
N ALA A 119 -10.70 0.14 -10.06
CA ALA A 119 -11.93 0.06 -9.28
C ALA A 119 -12.44 1.49 -9.10
N ASP A 120 -13.34 1.90 -9.98
CA ASP A 120 -13.84 3.27 -10.04
C ASP A 120 -14.53 3.66 -8.72
N ASP A 121 -15.26 2.73 -8.12
CA ASP A 121 -15.92 2.91 -6.82
C ASP A 121 -14.92 3.18 -5.67
N LEU A 122 -13.66 2.77 -5.82
CA LEU A 122 -12.60 2.93 -4.80
C LEU A 122 -11.56 4.00 -5.19
N TYR A 123 -11.79 4.73 -6.27
CA TYR A 123 -10.84 5.69 -6.84
C TYR A 123 -9.46 5.07 -7.15
N LEU A 124 -9.42 3.75 -7.38
CA LEU A 124 -8.23 3.07 -7.81
C LEU A 124 -8.03 3.31 -9.31
N GLY A 125 -7.09 4.18 -9.63
CA GLY A 125 -6.66 4.45 -11.01
C GLY A 125 -5.98 3.22 -11.63
N GLY A 126 -5.79 3.26 -12.94
CA GLY A 126 -5.01 2.23 -13.64
C GLY A 126 -3.51 2.34 -13.34
N ARG A 127 -2.71 1.85 -14.26
CA ARG A 127 -1.26 1.96 -14.21
C ARG A 127 -0.82 3.42 -14.34
N GLU A 128 0.16 3.81 -13.52
CA GLU A 128 0.72 5.16 -13.53
C GLU A 128 2.24 5.12 -13.66
N TRP A 129 2.78 5.96 -14.54
CA TRP A 129 4.20 6.16 -14.72
C TRP A 129 4.62 7.50 -14.12
N VAL A 130 5.70 7.50 -13.36
CA VAL A 130 6.29 8.71 -12.81
C VAL A 130 7.77 8.76 -13.19
N ILE A 131 8.16 9.86 -13.80
CA ILE A 131 9.56 10.16 -14.15
C ILE A 131 9.93 11.45 -13.45
N GLY A 132 11.03 11.44 -12.71
CA GLY A 132 11.54 12.59 -11.97
C GLY A 132 13.03 12.78 -12.20
N ALA A 133 13.46 14.03 -12.18
CA ALA A 133 14.87 14.41 -12.15
C ALA A 133 15.07 15.52 -11.11
N GLU A 134 16.17 15.46 -10.38
CA GLU A 134 16.55 16.45 -9.37
C GLU A 134 17.99 16.89 -9.66
N MET A 135 18.22 18.20 -9.66
CA MET A 135 19.55 18.80 -9.74
C MET A 135 19.77 19.77 -8.59
N LYS A 136 20.91 19.64 -7.91
CA LYS A 136 21.36 20.55 -6.84
C LYS A 136 22.43 21.49 -7.36
N PHE A 137 22.30 22.75 -7.10
CA PHE A 137 23.23 23.82 -7.49
C PHE A 137 24.19 24.16 -6.37
#